data_a5d7260ab4e8a139b402b51c29ca0d79
#
_entry.id   a5d7260ab4e8a139b402b51c29ca0d79
#
_cell.length_a   1.000
_cell.length_b   1.000
_cell.length_c   1.000
_cell.angle_alpha   90.00
_cell.angle_beta   90.00
_cell.angle_gamma   90.00
#
_symmetry.space_group_name_H-M   'P 1'
#
loop_
_entity.id
_entity.type
_entity.pdbx_description
1 polymer ?
#
loop_
_entity_poly.entity_id
_entity_poly.type
_entity_poly.pdbx_seq_one_letter_code
_entity_poly.pdbx_strand_id
1 'polypeptide(L)'
;GDVYKRQVMDPGYNEINRQKIESNAELLHIPVTTFESNIFSVANNTDKNPCYLCARMRRGHLYSKAKELGCNKIALGHHFNDVIETTVMSMFYGSQLQAMPPMLHSTSFPGMTLIRPMYCIREEDILAWKRYNELEFIQCACRFTENCTMCDNGGGGSKRQETKILLRRLKRDNPNIENSIFRSIHAVALDTMPGYKSEGVEHSFLERFHAQEEAFNEE
;
A
#
# COMPACT_ATOMS: atom_id res chain seq x y z
N GLY A 1 27.30 -9.49 10.03
CA GLY A 1 26.64 -8.21 10.24
C GLY A 1 25.16 -8.33 9.94
N ASP A 2 24.36 -7.52 10.62
CA ASP A 2 22.90 -7.56 10.48
C ASP A 2 22.49 -7.27 9.04
N VAL A 3 21.80 -8.22 8.40
CA VAL A 3 21.34 -8.11 7.01
C VAL A 3 20.20 -7.09 6.91
N TYR A 4 19.50 -6.84 8.02
CA TYR A 4 18.36 -5.95 8.09
C TYR A 4 18.66 -4.67 8.86
N LYS A 5 18.28 -3.52 8.28
CA LYS A 5 18.24 -2.22 8.96
C LYS A 5 16.79 -1.86 9.23
N ARG A 6 16.47 -1.60 10.49
CA ARG A 6 15.12 -1.21 10.91
C ARG A 6 15.13 0.29 11.15
N GLN A 7 14.32 1.00 10.37
CA GLN A 7 14.26 2.45 10.43
C GLN A 7 12.84 2.94 10.62
N VAL A 8 12.72 3.99 11.41
CA VAL A 8 11.48 4.75 11.58
C VAL A 8 11.73 6.17 11.12
N MET A 9 10.89 6.62 10.21
CA MET A 9 10.86 8.03 9.83
C MET A 9 9.90 8.77 10.74
N ASP A 10 10.39 9.80 11.41
CA ASP A 10 9.57 10.77 12.15
C ASP A 10 9.21 11.94 11.23
N PRO A 11 7.98 12.03 10.75
CA PRO A 11 7.53 13.13 9.91
C PRO A 11 7.09 14.37 10.69
N GLY A 12 7.33 14.40 12.02
CA GLY A 12 6.87 15.39 12.99
C GLY A 12 5.81 14.83 13.94
N TYR A 13 6.02 13.62 14.46
CA TYR A 13 5.14 13.01 15.46
C TYR A 13 5.11 13.82 16.76
N ASN A 14 3.99 13.75 17.46
CA ASN A 14 3.93 14.17 18.86
C ASN A 14 4.67 13.19 19.77
N GLU A 15 4.97 13.61 20.98
CA GLU A 15 5.73 12.83 21.96
C GLU A 15 5.07 11.48 22.26
N ILE A 16 3.76 11.43 22.40
CA ILE A 16 3.00 10.20 22.68
C ILE A 16 3.22 9.15 21.58
N ASN A 17 3.23 9.57 20.32
CA ASN A 17 3.44 8.66 19.19
C ASN A 17 4.90 8.18 19.11
N ARG A 18 5.88 9.03 19.44
CA ARG A 18 7.29 8.65 19.54
C ARG A 18 7.48 7.59 20.61
N GLN A 19 6.96 7.82 21.80
CA GLN A 19 7.05 6.87 22.92
C GLN A 19 6.41 5.51 22.58
N LYS A 20 5.29 5.47 21.86
CA LYS A 20 4.69 4.22 21.40
C LYS A 20 5.57 3.42 20.45
N ILE A 21 6.29 4.10 19.57
CA ILE A 21 7.23 3.45 18.65
C ILE A 21 8.42 2.87 19.43
N GLU A 22 8.99 3.67 20.33
CA GLU A 22 10.15 3.30 21.14
C GLU A 22 9.83 2.15 22.09
N SER A 23 8.72 2.23 22.83
CA SER A 23 8.27 1.16 23.74
C SER A 23 8.01 -0.17 23.04
N ASN A 24 7.42 -0.16 21.83
CA ASN A 24 7.26 -1.36 21.02
C ASN A 24 8.61 -1.94 20.58
N ALA A 25 9.56 -1.10 20.20
CA ALA A 25 10.89 -1.53 19.80
C ALA A 25 11.66 -2.16 20.97
N GLU A 26 11.57 -1.57 22.15
CA GLU A 26 12.15 -2.10 23.40
C GLU A 26 11.51 -3.43 23.78
N LEU A 27 10.17 -3.50 23.80
CA LEU A 27 9.42 -4.72 24.15
C LEU A 27 9.78 -5.89 23.24
N LEU A 28 9.97 -5.63 21.95
CA LEU A 28 10.34 -6.65 20.98
C LEU A 28 11.86 -6.87 20.85
N HIS A 29 12.68 -6.16 21.62
CA HIS A 29 14.15 -6.17 21.54
C HIS A 29 14.66 -5.91 20.11
N ILE A 30 14.00 -5.00 19.39
CA ILE A 30 14.32 -4.66 18.00
C ILE A 30 15.09 -3.31 17.98
N PRO A 31 16.37 -3.28 17.61
CA PRO A 31 17.07 -2.01 17.41
C PRO A 31 16.48 -1.24 16.24
N VAL A 32 16.08 0.00 16.48
CA VAL A 32 15.47 0.89 15.48
C VAL A 32 16.30 2.14 15.32
N THR A 33 16.54 2.55 14.08
CA THR A 33 17.16 3.83 13.76
C THR A 33 16.06 4.83 13.40
N THR A 34 15.88 5.86 14.23
CA THR A 34 14.93 6.93 13.94
C THR A 34 15.64 8.05 13.17
N PHE A 35 15.00 8.62 12.17
CA PHE A 35 15.43 9.83 11.48
C PHE A 35 14.26 10.79 11.30
N GLU A 36 14.55 12.07 11.47
CA GLU A 36 13.56 13.13 11.40
C GLU A 36 13.35 13.64 9.97
N SER A 37 12.16 14.16 9.71
CA SER A 37 11.83 14.87 8.49
C SER A 37 10.76 15.93 8.77
N ASN A 38 10.70 16.96 7.93
CA ASN A 38 9.74 18.06 8.05
C ASN A 38 8.48 17.87 7.20
N ILE A 39 8.12 16.63 6.88
CA ILE A 39 7.05 16.32 5.92
C ILE A 39 5.72 16.90 6.37
N PHE A 40 5.37 16.80 7.65
CA PHE A 40 4.10 17.32 8.14
C PHE A 40 4.01 18.84 8.02
N SER A 41 5.09 19.57 8.24
CA SER A 41 5.08 21.01 8.07
C SER A 41 4.92 21.42 6.60
N VAL A 42 5.55 20.71 5.67
CA VAL A 42 5.43 20.97 4.24
C VAL A 42 4.03 20.58 3.72
N ALA A 43 3.51 19.43 4.13
CA ALA A 43 2.18 18.98 3.70
C ALA A 43 1.07 19.89 4.24
N ASN A 44 1.22 20.42 5.47
CA ASN A 44 0.25 21.32 6.10
C ASN A 44 0.14 22.69 5.40
N ASN A 45 1.20 23.11 4.70
CA ASN A 45 1.23 24.38 3.99
C ASN A 45 0.78 24.26 2.51
N THR A 46 0.19 23.12 2.13
CA THR A 46 -0.21 22.84 0.75
C THR A 46 -1.72 22.66 0.66
N ASP A 47 -2.39 23.49 -0.16
CA ASP A 47 -3.85 23.46 -0.35
C ASP A 47 -4.31 22.31 -1.25
N LYS A 48 -3.43 21.76 -2.09
CA LYS A 48 -3.76 20.71 -3.08
C LYS A 48 -3.22 19.35 -2.66
N ASN A 49 -4.15 18.42 -2.35
CA ASN A 49 -3.85 17.00 -2.07
C ASN A 49 -2.72 16.75 -1.06
N PRO A 50 -2.80 17.27 0.18
CA PRO A 50 -1.73 17.15 1.16
C PRO A 50 -1.36 15.70 1.48
N CYS A 51 -2.33 14.79 1.48
CA CYS A 51 -2.10 13.36 1.70
C CYS A 51 -1.26 12.71 0.61
N TYR A 52 -1.49 13.07 -0.65
CA TYR A 52 -0.69 12.59 -1.78
C TYR A 52 0.75 13.08 -1.69
N LEU A 53 0.93 14.37 -1.40
CA LEU A 53 2.26 14.97 -1.23
C LEU A 53 3.01 14.32 -0.07
N CYS A 54 2.37 14.16 1.08
CA CYS A 54 2.91 13.49 2.26
C CYS A 54 3.37 12.06 1.93
N ALA A 55 2.52 11.27 1.26
CA ALA A 55 2.85 9.89 0.88
C ALA A 55 4.03 9.83 -0.10
N ARG A 56 4.10 10.75 -1.06
CA ARG A 56 5.20 10.86 -2.03
C ARG A 56 6.52 11.23 -1.34
N MET A 57 6.51 12.24 -0.47
CA MET A 57 7.68 12.66 0.27
C MET A 57 8.19 11.58 1.21
N ARG A 58 7.29 10.94 1.98
CA ARG A 58 7.64 9.81 2.86
C ARG A 58 8.34 8.71 2.10
N ARG A 59 7.83 8.34 0.93
CA ARG A 59 8.46 7.32 0.07
C ARG A 59 9.86 7.77 -0.35
N GLY A 60 10.04 8.99 -0.84
CA GLY A 60 11.33 9.53 -1.26
C GLY A 60 12.37 9.48 -0.12
N HIS A 61 12.02 9.98 1.05
CA HIS A 61 12.91 9.98 2.22
C HIS A 61 13.30 8.57 2.67
N LEU A 62 12.34 7.63 2.70
CA LEU A 62 12.63 6.24 3.07
C LEU A 62 13.59 5.57 2.10
N TYR A 63 13.42 5.79 0.79
CA TYR A 63 14.35 5.25 -0.21
C TYR A 63 15.74 5.87 -0.12
N SER A 64 15.83 7.19 0.02
CA SER A 64 17.11 7.89 0.17
C SER A 64 17.86 7.39 1.40
N LYS A 65 17.17 7.27 2.53
CA LYS A 65 17.78 6.78 3.78
C LYS A 65 18.21 5.33 3.71
N ALA A 66 17.41 4.48 3.10
CA ALA A 66 17.78 3.08 2.87
C ALA A 66 19.06 2.96 2.00
N LYS A 67 19.17 3.78 0.95
CA LYS A 67 20.34 3.82 0.09
C LYS A 67 21.60 4.31 0.85
N GLU A 68 21.47 5.37 1.68
CA GLU A 68 22.55 5.84 2.55
C GLU A 68 23.07 4.75 3.50
N LEU A 69 22.17 3.90 3.99
CA LEU A 69 22.50 2.77 4.86
C LEU A 69 23.03 1.54 4.08
N GLY A 70 23.25 1.66 2.78
CA GLY A 70 23.75 0.58 1.94
C GLY A 70 22.72 -0.51 1.63
N CYS A 71 21.42 -0.25 1.85
CA CYS A 71 20.38 -1.21 1.54
C CYS A 71 20.03 -1.18 0.05
N ASN A 72 19.71 -2.33 -0.52
CA ASN A 72 19.20 -2.48 -1.89
C ASN A 72 17.72 -2.87 -1.95
N LYS A 73 17.07 -3.03 -0.80
CA LYS A 73 15.66 -3.37 -0.68
C LYS A 73 14.98 -2.54 0.40
N ILE A 74 13.70 -2.23 0.16
CA ILE A 74 12.78 -1.67 1.17
C ILE A 74 11.65 -2.67 1.39
N ALA A 75 11.46 -3.08 2.65
CA ALA A 75 10.33 -3.88 3.06
C ALA A 75 9.22 -2.96 3.59
N LEU A 76 8.04 -3.01 3.00
CA LEU A 76 6.85 -2.28 3.46
C LEU A 76 5.83 -3.21 4.10
N GLY A 77 5.16 -2.71 5.14
CA GLY A 77 4.18 -3.44 5.92
C GLY A 77 2.81 -3.63 5.26
N HIS A 78 2.71 -3.53 3.94
CA HIS A 78 1.45 -3.81 3.25
C HIS A 78 1.10 -5.29 3.36
N HIS A 79 -0.16 -5.56 3.67
CA HIS A 79 -0.68 -6.89 3.94
C HIS A 79 -1.83 -7.26 2.97
N PHE A 80 -2.37 -8.46 3.09
CA PHE A 80 -3.42 -9.02 2.23
C PHE A 80 -4.60 -8.05 2.02
N ASN A 81 -5.11 -7.45 3.11
CA ASN A 81 -6.27 -6.56 3.02
C ASN A 81 -5.94 -5.25 2.27
N ASP A 82 -4.71 -4.72 2.41
CA ASP A 82 -4.27 -3.56 1.61
C ASP A 82 -4.29 -3.85 0.10
N VAL A 83 -3.93 -5.06 -0.29
CA VAL A 83 -3.91 -5.48 -1.70
C VAL A 83 -5.32 -5.49 -2.27
N ILE A 84 -6.26 -6.18 -1.61
CA ILE A 84 -7.65 -6.27 -2.09
C ILE A 84 -8.36 -4.90 -2.03
N GLU A 85 -8.13 -4.11 -0.99
CA GLU A 85 -8.66 -2.75 -0.88
C GLU A 85 -8.16 -1.87 -2.03
N THR A 86 -6.86 -1.90 -2.32
CA THR A 86 -6.27 -1.12 -3.41
C THR A 86 -6.84 -1.54 -4.77
N THR A 87 -7.03 -2.84 -4.99
CA THR A 87 -7.64 -3.36 -6.22
C THR A 87 -9.06 -2.85 -6.39
N VAL A 88 -9.91 -2.99 -5.37
CA VAL A 88 -11.30 -2.52 -5.42
C VAL A 88 -11.39 -1.00 -5.57
N MET A 89 -10.55 -0.26 -4.86
CA MET A 89 -10.47 1.21 -5.02
C MET A 89 -10.07 1.61 -6.44
N SER A 90 -9.11 0.92 -7.03
CA SER A 90 -8.65 1.17 -8.39
C SER A 90 -9.77 0.96 -9.42
N MET A 91 -10.56 -0.10 -9.25
CA MET A 91 -11.72 -0.37 -10.11
C MET A 91 -12.83 0.67 -9.95
N PHE A 92 -13.20 1.01 -8.73
CA PHE A 92 -14.40 1.82 -8.45
C PHE A 92 -14.15 3.32 -8.58
N TYR A 93 -12.95 3.78 -8.29
CA TYR A 93 -12.62 5.20 -8.26
C TYR A 93 -11.51 5.61 -9.24
N GLY A 94 -10.72 4.63 -9.72
CA GLY A 94 -9.62 4.87 -10.65
C GLY A 94 -9.88 4.43 -12.09
N SER A 95 -11.03 3.78 -12.36
CA SER A 95 -11.37 3.23 -13.68
C SER A 95 -10.28 2.33 -14.26
N GLN A 96 -9.58 1.59 -13.40
CA GLN A 96 -8.47 0.71 -13.78
C GLN A 96 -8.50 -0.57 -12.94
N LEU A 97 -8.15 -1.70 -13.53
CA LEU A 97 -7.84 -2.91 -12.78
C LEU A 97 -6.35 -2.90 -12.43
N GLN A 98 -6.02 -2.35 -11.27
CA GLN A 98 -4.65 -2.21 -10.79
C GLN A 98 -4.53 -2.73 -9.36
N ALA A 99 -3.45 -3.46 -9.09
CA ALA A 99 -3.16 -4.02 -7.78
C ALA A 99 -1.74 -3.66 -7.32
N MET A 100 -1.39 -4.05 -6.10
CA MET A 100 -0.02 -3.97 -5.60
C MET A 100 0.70 -5.30 -5.85
N PRO A 101 1.82 -5.35 -6.57
CA PRO A 101 2.62 -6.58 -6.65
C PRO A 101 3.37 -6.84 -5.34
N PRO A 102 3.71 -8.10 -5.02
CA PRO A 102 4.48 -8.46 -3.81
C PRO A 102 5.88 -7.86 -3.80
N MET A 103 6.45 -7.62 -4.96
CA MET A 103 7.74 -6.95 -5.14
C MET A 103 7.80 -6.22 -6.48
N LEU A 104 8.59 -5.15 -6.53
CA LEU A 104 8.85 -4.40 -7.76
C LEU A 104 10.20 -3.66 -7.70
N HIS A 105 10.80 -3.45 -8.85
CA HIS A 105 11.96 -2.56 -8.97
C HIS A 105 11.52 -1.11 -8.97
N SER A 106 12.25 -0.26 -8.25
CA SER A 106 11.95 1.16 -8.20
C SER A 106 12.41 1.86 -9.47
N THR A 107 11.50 2.52 -10.16
CA THR A 107 11.82 3.35 -11.34
C THR A 107 12.49 4.67 -10.94
N SER A 108 12.18 5.20 -9.77
CA SER A 108 12.71 6.47 -9.26
C SER A 108 14.04 6.32 -8.50
N PHE A 109 14.38 5.12 -8.06
CA PHE A 109 15.60 4.81 -7.32
C PHE A 109 16.26 3.56 -7.91
N PRO A 110 17.08 3.73 -8.97
CA PRO A 110 17.75 2.62 -9.63
C PRO A 110 18.56 1.75 -8.66
N GLY A 111 18.47 0.43 -8.81
CA GLY A 111 19.11 -0.55 -7.94
C GLY A 111 18.36 -0.87 -6.66
N MET A 112 17.21 -0.19 -6.39
CA MET A 112 16.37 -0.46 -5.23
C MET A 112 15.16 -1.31 -5.60
N THR A 113 14.86 -2.29 -4.75
CA THR A 113 13.67 -3.14 -4.87
C THR A 113 12.74 -2.91 -3.68
N LEU A 114 11.46 -2.72 -3.94
CA LEU A 114 10.42 -2.73 -2.92
C LEU A 114 9.88 -4.15 -2.76
N ILE A 115 9.74 -4.60 -1.53
CA ILE A 115 9.14 -5.89 -1.18
C ILE A 115 8.03 -5.72 -0.15
N ARG A 116 7.08 -6.64 -0.14
CA ARG A 116 5.95 -6.68 0.81
C ARG A 116 5.89 -8.05 1.51
N PRO A 117 6.70 -8.26 2.55
CA PRO A 117 6.78 -9.58 3.21
C PRO A 117 5.44 -10.08 3.78
N MET A 118 4.54 -9.16 4.16
CA MET A 118 3.22 -9.48 4.72
C MET A 118 2.11 -9.59 3.67
N TYR A 119 2.46 -9.69 2.38
CA TYR A 119 1.52 -9.66 1.25
C TYR A 119 0.35 -10.66 1.37
N CYS A 120 0.61 -11.83 1.93
CA CYS A 120 -0.38 -12.90 2.13
C CYS A 120 -0.93 -12.98 3.56
N ILE A 121 -0.49 -12.11 4.49
CA ILE A 121 -0.93 -12.11 5.88
C ILE A 121 -2.18 -11.25 6.01
N ARG A 122 -3.19 -11.74 6.73
CA ARG A 122 -4.45 -11.01 6.94
C ARG A 122 -4.32 -9.98 8.05
N GLU A 123 -5.05 -8.87 7.93
CA GLU A 123 -5.12 -7.82 8.96
C GLU A 123 -5.55 -8.40 10.32
N GLU A 124 -6.48 -9.36 10.32
CA GLU A 124 -6.95 -10.03 11.54
C GLU A 124 -5.86 -10.81 12.28
N ASP A 125 -4.94 -11.45 11.54
CA ASP A 125 -3.78 -12.16 12.11
C ASP A 125 -2.76 -11.18 12.71
N ILE A 126 -2.52 -10.05 12.03
CA ILE A 126 -1.66 -8.97 12.53
C ILE A 126 -2.24 -8.38 13.82
N LEU A 127 -3.55 -8.16 13.87
CA LEU A 127 -4.22 -7.65 15.08
C LEU A 127 -4.23 -8.67 16.20
N ALA A 128 -4.33 -9.98 15.90
CA ALA A 128 -4.19 -11.05 16.89
C ALA A 128 -2.76 -11.09 17.46
N TRP A 129 -1.75 -11.01 16.60
CA TRP A 129 -0.34 -10.92 16.99
C TRP A 129 -0.04 -9.69 17.83
N LYS A 130 -0.60 -8.52 17.44
CA LYS A 130 -0.52 -7.29 18.24
C LYS A 130 -1.03 -7.49 19.68
N ARG A 131 -2.23 -8.08 19.81
CA ARG A 131 -2.84 -8.33 21.14
C ARG A 131 -2.02 -9.30 21.97
N TYR A 132 -1.54 -10.38 21.34
CA TYR A 132 -0.73 -11.40 22.02
C TYR A 132 0.58 -10.84 22.58
N ASN A 133 1.21 -9.90 21.88
CA ASN A 133 2.47 -9.27 22.29
C ASN A 133 2.26 -7.94 23.04
N GLU A 134 1.04 -7.58 23.41
CA GLU A 134 0.71 -6.36 24.16
C GLU A 134 1.21 -5.06 23.49
N LEU A 135 1.27 -5.05 22.15
CA LEU A 135 1.77 -3.91 21.38
C LEU A 135 0.72 -2.82 21.24
N GLU A 136 1.15 -1.57 21.23
CA GLU A 136 0.32 -0.43 20.93
C GLU A 136 0.67 0.18 19.57
N PHE A 137 -0.27 0.16 18.61
CA PHE A 137 -0.07 0.78 17.30
C PHE A 137 -0.62 2.20 17.28
N ILE A 138 0.10 3.08 16.57
CA ILE A 138 -0.35 4.43 16.28
C ILE A 138 -1.56 4.33 15.36
N GLN A 139 -2.72 4.86 15.79
CA GLN A 139 -3.94 4.84 14.97
C GLN A 139 -3.92 5.95 13.93
N CYS A 140 -3.58 7.16 14.32
CA CYS A 140 -3.48 8.30 13.43
C CYS A 140 -2.36 9.23 13.89
N ALA A 141 -1.41 9.51 13.03
CA ALA A 141 -0.21 10.25 13.37
C ALA A 141 -0.18 11.66 12.74
N CYS A 142 -1.14 11.99 11.90
CA CYS A 142 -1.18 13.24 11.15
C CYS A 142 -2.01 14.30 11.88
N ARG A 143 -1.52 15.55 12.00
CA ARG A 143 -2.27 16.67 12.58
C ARG A 143 -3.56 16.98 11.81
N PHE A 144 -3.66 16.59 10.55
CA PHE A 144 -4.92 16.64 9.81
C PHE A 144 -5.99 15.73 10.41
N THR A 145 -5.64 14.83 11.31
CA THR A 145 -6.56 13.88 11.94
C THR A 145 -7.01 14.30 13.34
N GLU A 146 -6.33 15.24 13.99
CA GLU A 146 -6.85 15.86 15.23
C GLU A 146 -8.14 16.68 14.96
N ASN A 147 -8.33 17.12 13.69
CA ASN A 147 -9.55 17.76 13.18
C ASN A 147 -10.13 17.03 11.96
N CYS A 148 -9.75 15.76 11.75
CA CYS A 148 -10.20 15.01 10.60
C CYS A 148 -11.60 14.47 10.85
N THR A 149 -12.59 15.25 10.51
CA THR A 149 -13.98 14.80 10.31
C THR A 149 -14.09 13.60 9.34
N MET A 150 -13.02 13.28 8.62
CA MET A 150 -12.93 12.14 7.70
C MET A 150 -12.65 10.79 8.40
N CYS A 151 -12.11 10.78 9.62
CA CYS A 151 -11.77 9.55 10.35
C CYS A 151 -12.82 9.16 11.40
N ASP A 152 -13.49 10.12 12.06
CA ASP A 152 -14.33 9.86 13.23
C ASP A 152 -15.85 10.06 13.03
N ASN A 153 -16.28 10.80 12.02
CA ASN A 153 -17.71 11.07 11.85
C ASN A 153 -18.16 10.67 10.44
N GLY A 154 -19.09 9.77 10.33
CA GLY A 154 -19.78 9.21 9.16
C GLY A 154 -20.25 10.14 8.03
N GLY A 155 -19.57 11.25 7.82
CA GLY A 155 -19.79 12.22 6.75
C GLY A 155 -18.52 12.41 5.93
N GLY A 156 -18.30 11.58 4.89
CA GLY A 156 -17.22 11.76 3.95
C GLY A 156 -15.93 10.97 4.28
N GLY A 157 -16.04 9.72 4.70
CA GLY A 157 -14.90 8.81 4.94
C GLY A 157 -13.96 8.71 3.72
N SER A 158 -12.69 8.47 3.97
CA SER A 158 -11.74 8.25 2.85
C SER A 158 -12.24 7.09 1.97
N LYS A 159 -11.95 7.14 0.66
CA LYS A 159 -12.35 6.06 -0.28
C LYS A 159 -11.89 4.68 0.18
N ARG A 160 -10.79 4.62 0.93
CA ARG A 160 -10.32 3.39 1.57
C ARG A 160 -11.29 2.91 2.67
N GLN A 161 -11.82 3.81 3.48
CA GLN A 161 -12.77 3.44 4.54
C GLN A 161 -14.10 2.96 3.94
N GLU A 162 -14.60 3.62 2.90
CA GLU A 162 -15.78 3.18 2.15
C GLU A 162 -15.57 1.76 1.59
N THR A 163 -14.40 1.50 1.00
CA THR A 163 -14.02 0.19 0.47
C THR A 163 -13.93 -0.87 1.58
N LYS A 164 -13.34 -0.55 2.72
CA LYS A 164 -13.32 -1.47 3.88
C LYS A 164 -14.73 -1.86 4.35
N ILE A 165 -15.62 -0.89 4.44
CA ILE A 165 -17.02 -1.13 4.84
C ILE A 165 -17.72 -2.03 3.81
N LEU A 166 -17.54 -1.76 2.53
CA LEU A 166 -18.10 -2.57 1.45
C LEU A 166 -17.59 -4.02 1.51
N LEU A 167 -16.29 -4.22 1.61
CA LEU A 167 -15.68 -5.57 1.69
C LEU A 167 -16.18 -6.34 2.92
N ARG A 168 -16.31 -5.69 4.09
CA ARG A 168 -16.88 -6.31 5.29
C ARG A 168 -18.34 -6.71 5.09
N ARG A 169 -19.12 -5.90 4.37
CA ARG A 169 -20.51 -6.24 4.02
C ARG A 169 -20.56 -7.46 3.09
N LEU A 170 -19.77 -7.45 2.02
CA LEU A 170 -19.70 -8.57 1.09
C LEU A 170 -19.21 -9.87 1.74
N LYS A 171 -18.26 -9.78 2.69
CA LYS A 171 -17.74 -10.93 3.43
C LYS A 171 -18.81 -11.62 4.29
N ARG A 172 -19.84 -10.88 4.77
CA ARG A 172 -20.95 -11.48 5.52
C ARG A 172 -21.81 -12.39 4.65
N ASP A 173 -22.02 -11.98 3.39
CA ASP A 173 -22.86 -12.73 2.44
C ASP A 173 -22.04 -13.83 1.75
N ASN A 174 -20.75 -13.58 1.50
CA ASN A 174 -19.80 -14.53 0.91
C ASN A 174 -18.47 -14.54 1.66
N PRO A 175 -18.24 -15.46 2.60
CA PRO A 175 -17.01 -15.55 3.40
C PRO A 175 -15.73 -15.67 2.55
N ASN A 176 -15.83 -16.15 1.31
CA ASN A 176 -14.68 -16.31 0.41
C ASN A 176 -14.38 -15.08 -0.47
N ILE A 177 -15.17 -14.01 -0.40
CA ILE A 177 -15.07 -12.87 -1.31
C ILE A 177 -13.66 -12.24 -1.35
N GLU A 178 -13.02 -12.10 -0.20
CA GLU A 178 -11.67 -11.55 -0.09
C GLU A 178 -10.65 -12.42 -0.83
N ASN A 179 -10.73 -13.75 -0.67
CA ASN A 179 -9.89 -14.70 -1.40
C ASN A 179 -10.17 -14.66 -2.91
N SER A 180 -11.44 -14.53 -3.30
CA SER A 180 -11.82 -14.44 -4.71
C SER A 180 -11.23 -13.20 -5.37
N ILE A 181 -11.31 -12.03 -4.72
CA ILE A 181 -10.68 -10.79 -5.20
C ILE A 181 -9.15 -10.96 -5.28
N PHE A 182 -8.53 -11.52 -4.23
CA PHE A 182 -7.09 -11.72 -4.23
C PHE A 182 -6.61 -12.67 -5.32
N ARG A 183 -7.34 -13.76 -5.56
CA ARG A 183 -7.01 -14.72 -6.62
C ARG A 183 -7.22 -14.14 -8.02
N SER A 184 -8.26 -13.33 -8.22
CA SER A 184 -8.57 -12.76 -9.54
C SER A 184 -7.43 -11.90 -10.09
N ILE A 185 -6.72 -11.16 -9.23
CA ILE A 185 -5.58 -10.34 -9.65
C ILE A 185 -4.31 -11.16 -9.97
N HIS A 186 -4.27 -12.44 -9.56
CA HIS A 186 -3.18 -13.37 -9.89
C HIS A 186 -3.52 -14.30 -11.06
N ALA A 187 -4.75 -14.23 -11.56
CA ALA A 187 -5.26 -15.09 -12.61
C ALA A 187 -6.01 -14.26 -13.68
N VAL A 188 -5.39 -13.16 -14.10
CA VAL A 188 -5.96 -12.29 -15.15
C VAL A 188 -5.82 -12.98 -16.50
N ALA A 189 -6.96 -13.28 -17.14
CA ALA A 189 -7.00 -13.84 -18.49
C ALA A 189 -6.97 -12.70 -19.52
N LEU A 190 -5.79 -12.33 -19.97
CA LEU A 190 -5.61 -11.21 -20.92
C LEU A 190 -6.34 -11.44 -22.24
N ASP A 191 -6.48 -12.67 -22.66
CA ASP A 191 -7.16 -13.04 -23.92
C ASP A 191 -8.64 -12.67 -23.94
N THR A 192 -9.27 -12.54 -22.78
CA THR A 192 -10.68 -12.14 -22.66
C THR A 192 -10.86 -10.66 -22.32
N MET A 193 -9.78 -9.92 -22.10
CA MET A 193 -9.85 -8.48 -21.79
C MET A 193 -10.06 -7.66 -23.09
N PRO A 194 -11.00 -6.69 -23.10
CA PRO A 194 -11.16 -5.77 -24.21
C PRO A 194 -9.92 -4.90 -24.48
N GLY A 195 -9.11 -4.67 -23.47
CA GLY A 195 -7.85 -3.95 -23.55
C GLY A 195 -7.06 -4.01 -22.25
N TYR A 196 -5.77 -3.78 -22.34
CA TYR A 196 -4.87 -3.69 -21.16
C TYR A 196 -3.67 -2.78 -21.48
N LYS A 197 -2.99 -2.33 -20.42
CA LYS A 197 -1.74 -1.58 -20.52
C LYS A 197 -0.58 -2.43 -20.02
N SER A 198 0.49 -2.50 -20.82
CA SER A 198 1.75 -3.12 -20.43
C SER A 198 2.92 -2.24 -20.87
N GLU A 199 3.86 -1.99 -19.96
CA GLU A 199 5.05 -1.15 -20.22
C GLU A 199 4.75 0.23 -20.84
N GLY A 200 3.61 0.81 -20.49
CA GLY A 200 3.16 2.11 -21.02
C GLY A 200 2.45 2.05 -22.38
N VAL A 201 2.34 0.87 -22.97
CA VAL A 201 1.63 0.64 -24.24
C VAL A 201 0.21 0.18 -23.95
N GLU A 202 -0.75 0.73 -24.68
CA GLU A 202 -2.15 0.28 -24.66
C GLU A 202 -2.36 -0.80 -25.73
N HIS A 203 -2.96 -1.93 -25.31
CA HIS A 203 -3.31 -3.06 -26.16
C HIS A 203 -4.82 -3.18 -26.25
N SER A 204 -5.33 -3.43 -27.46
CA SER A 204 -6.74 -3.64 -27.73
C SER A 204 -7.02 -5.09 -28.15
N PHE A 205 -8.23 -5.57 -27.88
CA PHE A 205 -8.68 -6.88 -28.40
C PHE A 205 -8.64 -6.92 -29.94
N LEU A 206 -8.76 -5.76 -30.63
CA LEU A 206 -8.73 -5.69 -32.09
C LEU A 206 -7.40 -6.19 -32.67
N GLU A 207 -6.28 -5.98 -31.99
CA GLU A 207 -4.97 -6.50 -32.41
C GLU A 207 -5.00 -8.02 -32.56
N ARG A 208 -5.59 -8.71 -31.57
CA ARG A 208 -5.73 -10.17 -31.58
C ARG A 208 -6.78 -10.65 -32.59
N PHE A 209 -7.87 -9.91 -32.71
CA PHE A 209 -8.95 -10.22 -33.65
C PHE A 209 -8.42 -10.19 -35.08
N HIS A 210 -7.72 -9.13 -35.50
CA HIS A 210 -7.15 -9.02 -36.84
C HIS A 210 -6.06 -10.06 -37.12
N ALA A 211 -5.19 -10.36 -36.14
CA ALA A 211 -4.20 -11.41 -36.30
C ALA A 211 -4.83 -12.79 -36.51
N GLN A 212 -5.96 -13.07 -35.86
CA GLN A 212 -6.71 -14.31 -36.09
C GLN A 212 -7.43 -14.34 -37.45
N GLU A 213 -7.95 -13.20 -37.94
CA GLU A 213 -8.55 -13.09 -39.28
C GLU A 213 -7.51 -13.35 -40.39
N GLU A 214 -6.31 -12.81 -40.25
CA GLU A 214 -5.20 -13.05 -41.17
C GLU A 214 -4.86 -14.53 -41.25
N ALA A 215 -4.67 -15.19 -40.10
CA ALA A 215 -4.37 -16.60 -40.03
C ALA A 215 -5.51 -17.49 -40.60
N PHE A 216 -6.76 -17.09 -40.38
CA PHE A 216 -7.94 -17.82 -40.90
C PHE A 216 -8.11 -17.71 -42.42
N ASN A 217 -7.62 -16.61 -43.02
CA ASN A 217 -7.70 -16.40 -44.46
C ASN A 217 -6.51 -17.01 -45.23
N GLU A 218 -5.46 -17.47 -44.54
CA GLU A 218 -4.29 -18.14 -45.13
C GLU A 218 -4.44 -19.69 -45.16
N GLU A 219 -5.44 -20.27 -44.50
CA GLU A 219 -5.82 -21.68 -44.58
C GLU A 219 -6.85 -21.93 -45.69
#